data_18ecc14bd4695828277f8f9d904f37df
#
_entry.id   18ecc14bd4695828277f8f9d904f37df
#
_cell.length_a   1.000
_cell.length_b   1.000
_cell.length_c   1.000
_cell.angle_alpha   90.00
_cell.angle_beta   90.00
_cell.angle_gamma   90.00
#
_symmetry.space_group_name_H-M   'P 1'
#
loop_
_entity.id
_entity.type
_entity.pdbx_description
1 polymer ?
#
loop_
_entity_poly.entity_id
_entity_poly.type
_entity_poly.pdbx_seq_one_letter_code
_entity_poly.pdbx_strand_id
1 'polypeptide(L)'
;MEFKPLDGPALTSFVTRSFHDLGRECDARTADYLIFTCGKDTGLLLTEIAKISALHPDSPRVDPEDIRALATPTTESKVFGLLDALIAGQSERVFILLRNLLLNGEQRTVILYMLLRQYRLMQQIKIMQYEKKSSRQIGETLGFGSYTLQQYLKQASACSGSQVKKAVALCLETDFGIKSGEFREEGALEALLLKLLLLRKEQK
;
A
#
# COMPACT_ATOMS: atom_id res chain seq x y z
N MET A 1 -25.07 14.76 -13.39
CA MET A 1 -23.85 15.32 -12.78
C MET A 1 -22.99 14.14 -12.36
N GLU A 2 -21.85 13.93 -13.01
CA GLU A 2 -20.97 12.78 -12.74
C GLU A 2 -20.00 13.20 -11.62
N PHE A 3 -20.11 12.60 -10.45
CA PHE A 3 -19.17 12.83 -9.34
C PHE A 3 -17.95 11.92 -9.52
N LYS A 4 -16.84 12.49 -9.98
CA LYS A 4 -15.58 11.77 -9.98
C LYS A 4 -14.98 11.68 -8.59
N PRO A 5 -14.50 10.52 -8.13
CA PRO A 5 -13.78 10.42 -6.87
C PRO A 5 -12.58 11.37 -6.84
N LEU A 6 -12.32 11.98 -5.68
CA LEU A 6 -11.11 12.77 -5.48
C LEU A 6 -9.89 11.84 -5.55
N ASP A 7 -8.83 12.28 -6.22
CA ASP A 7 -7.57 11.52 -6.34
C ASP A 7 -6.35 12.45 -6.33
N GLY A 8 -5.19 11.92 -6.01
CA GLY A 8 -3.92 12.62 -6.01
C GLY A 8 -3.96 13.94 -5.22
N PRO A 9 -3.47 15.05 -5.81
CA PRO A 9 -3.39 16.35 -5.11
C PRO A 9 -4.74 16.89 -4.61
N ALA A 10 -5.84 16.56 -5.31
CA ALA A 10 -7.17 17.02 -4.90
C ALA A 10 -7.60 16.36 -3.58
N LEU A 11 -7.31 15.06 -3.41
CA LEU A 11 -7.59 14.35 -2.17
C LEU A 11 -6.68 14.82 -1.03
N THR A 12 -5.38 15.04 -1.30
CA THR A 12 -4.45 15.61 -0.32
C THR A 12 -4.93 16.98 0.17
N SER A 13 -5.37 17.86 -0.76
CA SER A 13 -5.92 19.17 -0.41
C SER A 13 -7.23 19.09 0.39
N PHE A 14 -8.06 18.08 0.11
CA PHE A 14 -9.26 17.79 0.88
C PHE A 14 -8.90 17.44 2.34
N VAL A 15 -7.95 16.54 2.55
CA VAL A 15 -7.52 16.13 3.90
C VAL A 15 -6.90 17.27 4.68
N THR A 16 -6.00 18.07 4.07
CA THR A 16 -5.39 19.24 4.73
C THR A 16 -6.45 20.26 5.15
N ARG A 17 -7.42 20.55 4.27
CA ARG A 17 -8.53 21.46 4.58
C ARG A 17 -9.41 20.92 5.71
N SER A 18 -9.73 19.63 5.69
CA SER A 18 -10.56 19.01 6.74
C SER A 18 -9.92 19.07 8.12
N PHE A 19 -8.58 18.94 8.22
CA PHE A 19 -7.85 19.19 9.47
C PHE A 19 -7.93 20.68 9.86
N HIS A 20 -7.72 21.59 8.90
CA HIS A 20 -7.78 23.02 9.15
C HIS A 20 -9.14 23.46 9.68
N ASP A 21 -10.24 22.90 9.14
CA ASP A 21 -11.61 23.19 9.59
C ASP A 21 -11.84 22.76 11.06
N LEU A 22 -11.02 21.85 11.59
CA LEU A 22 -10.98 21.43 12.99
C LEU A 22 -9.90 22.16 13.82
N GLY A 23 -9.33 23.24 13.28
CA GLY A 23 -8.30 24.05 13.95
C GLY A 23 -6.92 23.37 14.01
N ARG A 24 -6.64 22.39 13.13
CA ARG A 24 -5.39 21.65 13.12
C ARG A 24 -4.59 21.92 11.82
N GLU A 25 -3.29 22.11 11.97
CA GLU A 25 -2.38 22.21 10.83
C GLU A 25 -1.87 20.84 10.42
N CYS A 26 -2.09 20.47 9.17
CA CYS A 26 -1.58 19.22 8.59
C CYS A 26 -0.87 19.53 7.28
N ASP A 27 0.41 19.20 7.16
CA ASP A 27 1.13 19.36 5.92
C ASP A 27 0.71 18.31 4.86
N ALA A 28 0.98 18.60 3.59
CA ALA A 28 0.58 17.75 2.48
C ALA A 28 1.18 16.33 2.56
N ARG A 29 2.38 16.17 3.14
CA ARG A 29 3.03 14.87 3.29
C ARG A 29 2.35 14.03 4.37
N THR A 30 2.01 14.64 5.49
CA THR A 30 1.26 14.00 6.58
C THR A 30 -0.14 13.63 6.14
N ALA A 31 -0.82 14.51 5.38
CA ALA A 31 -2.13 14.21 4.77
C ALA A 31 -2.06 13.02 3.81
N ASP A 32 -1.04 12.96 2.95
CA ASP A 32 -0.84 11.84 2.03
C ASP A 32 -0.47 10.53 2.77
N TYR A 33 0.22 10.62 3.90
CA TYR A 33 0.45 9.46 4.78
C TYR A 33 -0.87 8.94 5.37
N LEU A 34 -1.79 9.81 5.79
CA LEU A 34 -3.12 9.39 6.23
C LEU A 34 -3.88 8.69 5.10
N ILE A 35 -3.88 9.27 3.89
CA ILE A 35 -4.51 8.67 2.70
C ILE A 35 -3.90 7.29 2.40
N PHE A 36 -2.58 7.15 2.45
CA PHE A 36 -1.88 5.88 2.27
C PHE A 36 -2.31 4.83 3.31
N THR A 37 -2.52 5.25 4.55
CA THR A 37 -2.87 4.36 5.67
C THR A 37 -4.33 3.95 5.62
N CYS A 38 -5.25 4.92 5.45
CA CYS A 38 -6.69 4.74 5.59
C CYS A 38 -7.44 4.59 4.27
N GLY A 39 -6.74 4.73 3.12
CA GLY A 39 -7.35 4.65 1.80
C GLY A 39 -7.94 5.97 1.34
N LYS A 40 -8.69 5.92 0.21
CA LYS A 40 -9.19 7.11 -0.50
C LYS A 40 -10.66 7.42 -0.24
N ASP A 41 -11.34 6.65 0.60
CA ASP A 41 -12.73 6.91 0.97
C ASP A 41 -12.82 8.17 1.84
N THR A 42 -13.51 9.20 1.32
CA THR A 42 -13.59 10.50 1.98
C THR A 42 -14.37 10.45 3.31
N GLY A 43 -15.36 9.57 3.44
CA GLY A 43 -16.12 9.39 4.68
C GLY A 43 -15.25 8.75 5.77
N LEU A 44 -14.51 7.71 5.43
CA LEU A 44 -13.54 7.10 6.35
C LEU A 44 -12.44 8.09 6.74
N LEU A 45 -11.90 8.84 5.76
CA LEU A 45 -10.89 9.87 6.05
C LEU A 45 -11.40 10.93 7.02
N LEU A 46 -12.63 11.43 6.86
CA LEU A 46 -13.21 12.39 7.81
C LEU A 46 -13.36 11.82 9.22
N THR A 47 -13.73 10.54 9.34
CA THR A 47 -13.81 9.85 10.63
C THR A 47 -12.44 9.75 11.30
N GLU A 48 -11.41 9.39 10.55
CA GLU A 48 -10.03 9.31 11.05
C GLU A 48 -9.48 10.70 11.42
N ILE A 49 -9.76 11.73 10.61
CA ILE A 49 -9.38 13.12 10.87
C ILE A 49 -10.00 13.61 12.19
N ALA A 50 -11.30 13.37 12.40
CA ALA A 50 -11.98 13.74 13.64
C ALA A 50 -11.38 13.04 14.86
N LYS A 51 -11.09 11.73 14.75
CA LYS A 51 -10.47 10.93 15.79
C LYS A 51 -9.06 11.43 16.15
N ILE A 52 -8.23 11.71 15.16
CA ILE A 52 -6.87 12.21 15.36
C ILE A 52 -6.89 13.61 15.96
N SER A 53 -7.80 14.48 15.49
CA SER A 53 -7.91 15.85 16.00
C SER A 53 -8.36 15.90 17.48
N ALA A 54 -9.16 14.94 17.91
CA ALA A 54 -9.66 14.86 19.29
C ALA A 54 -8.59 14.38 20.30
N LEU A 55 -7.52 13.71 19.85
CA LEU A 55 -6.49 13.18 20.77
C LEU A 55 -5.66 14.28 21.43
N HIS A 56 -5.28 15.29 20.67
CA HIS A 56 -4.42 16.39 21.12
C HIS A 56 -5.10 17.74 20.83
N PRO A 57 -6.20 18.09 21.51
CA PRO A 57 -6.97 19.30 21.19
C PRO A 57 -6.15 20.58 21.32
N ASP A 58 -5.16 20.59 22.19
CA ASP A 58 -4.27 21.74 22.45
C ASP A 58 -3.06 21.84 21.51
N SER A 59 -2.79 20.80 20.69
CA SER A 59 -1.71 20.82 19.69
C SER A 59 -2.21 21.42 18.39
N PRO A 60 -1.61 22.49 17.89
CA PRO A 60 -2.02 23.08 16.61
C PRO A 60 -1.65 22.19 15.42
N ARG A 61 -0.70 21.27 15.56
CA ARG A 61 -0.13 20.48 14.46
C ARG A 61 -0.45 19.00 14.59
N VAL A 62 -0.67 18.36 13.45
CA VAL A 62 -0.80 16.91 13.31
C VAL A 62 0.55 16.34 12.86
N ASP A 63 1.09 15.42 13.64
CA ASP A 63 2.34 14.74 13.32
C ASP A 63 2.10 13.33 12.73
N PRO A 64 3.04 12.78 11.94
CA PRO A 64 2.93 11.41 11.44
C PRO A 64 2.77 10.35 12.54
N GLU A 65 3.28 10.63 13.74
CA GLU A 65 3.14 9.79 14.94
C GLU A 65 1.68 9.66 15.38
N ASP A 66 0.89 10.73 15.29
CA ASP A 66 -0.55 10.73 15.62
C ASP A 66 -1.30 9.77 14.68
N ILE A 67 -0.98 9.82 13.38
CA ILE A 67 -1.55 8.91 12.39
C ILE A 67 -1.14 7.47 12.69
N ARG A 68 0.14 7.23 13.00
CA ARG A 68 0.64 5.89 13.30
C ARG A 68 -0.02 5.29 14.54
N ALA A 69 -0.30 6.10 15.56
CA ALA A 69 -0.89 5.65 16.83
C ALA A 69 -2.39 5.37 16.71
N LEU A 70 -3.12 6.18 15.93
CA LEU A 70 -4.57 6.20 15.96
C LEU A 70 -5.25 5.72 14.69
N ALA A 71 -4.65 5.99 13.51
CA ALA A 71 -5.31 5.69 12.25
C ALA A 71 -5.52 4.19 12.08
N THR A 72 -6.68 3.83 11.55
CA THR A 72 -7.03 2.44 11.26
C THR A 72 -6.52 2.06 9.86
N PRO A 73 -5.45 1.22 9.74
CA PRO A 73 -4.91 0.87 8.45
C PRO A 73 -5.88 0.01 7.65
N THR A 74 -6.03 0.33 6.36
CA THR A 74 -6.74 -0.53 5.41
C THR A 74 -6.00 -1.83 5.16
N THR A 75 -6.69 -2.83 4.62
CA THR A 75 -6.08 -4.08 4.15
C THR A 75 -4.98 -3.82 3.12
N GLU A 76 -5.18 -2.86 2.21
CA GLU A 76 -4.15 -2.46 1.24
C GLU A 76 -2.87 -1.96 1.92
N SER A 77 -2.99 -1.11 2.93
CA SER A 77 -1.85 -0.62 3.72
C SER A 77 -1.14 -1.75 4.49
N LYS A 78 -1.91 -2.69 5.07
CA LYS A 78 -1.36 -3.86 5.77
C LYS A 78 -0.61 -4.79 4.79
N VAL A 79 -1.19 -5.05 3.61
CA VAL A 79 -0.55 -5.87 2.56
C VAL A 79 0.69 -5.16 1.99
N PHE A 80 0.72 -3.83 1.96
CA PHE A 80 1.91 -3.08 1.61
C PHE A 80 3.06 -3.40 2.59
N GLY A 81 2.78 -3.43 3.89
CA GLY A 81 3.76 -3.85 4.92
C GLY A 81 4.20 -5.31 4.77
N LEU A 82 3.30 -6.21 4.33
CA LEU A 82 3.63 -7.60 4.02
C LEU A 82 4.62 -7.67 2.84
N LEU A 83 4.39 -6.88 1.78
CA LEU A 83 5.30 -6.79 0.64
C LEU A 83 6.67 -6.20 1.04
N ASP A 84 6.71 -5.20 1.92
CA ASP A 84 7.97 -4.67 2.46
C ASP A 84 8.77 -5.77 3.17
N ALA A 85 8.13 -6.59 3.98
CA ALA A 85 8.78 -7.72 4.67
C ALA A 85 9.29 -8.79 3.68
N LEU A 86 8.51 -9.08 2.61
CA LEU A 86 8.93 -9.98 1.52
C LEU A 86 10.18 -9.45 0.81
N ILE A 87 10.17 -8.17 0.41
CA ILE A 87 11.28 -7.50 -0.26
C ILE A 87 12.53 -7.46 0.65
N ALA A 88 12.34 -7.26 1.95
CA ALA A 88 13.42 -7.28 2.93
C ALA A 88 13.94 -8.70 3.24
N GLY A 89 13.24 -9.76 2.82
CA GLY A 89 13.60 -11.15 3.11
C GLY A 89 13.37 -11.56 4.57
N GLN A 90 12.47 -10.86 5.27
CA GLN A 90 12.13 -11.06 6.68
C GLN A 90 11.08 -12.16 6.84
N SER A 91 11.48 -13.43 6.67
CA SER A 91 10.55 -14.57 6.60
C SER A 91 9.61 -14.67 7.80
N GLU A 92 10.12 -14.54 9.02
CA GLU A 92 9.31 -14.59 10.23
C GLU A 92 8.24 -13.48 10.23
N ARG A 93 8.64 -12.25 9.92
CA ARG A 93 7.73 -11.10 9.85
C ARG A 93 6.65 -11.26 8.79
N VAL A 94 6.98 -11.86 7.63
CA VAL A 94 6.01 -12.17 6.57
C VAL A 94 4.88 -13.03 7.10
N PHE A 95 5.19 -14.13 7.81
CA PHE A 95 4.16 -15.03 8.33
C PHE A 95 3.40 -14.45 9.53
N ILE A 96 4.05 -13.62 10.36
CA ILE A 96 3.34 -12.86 11.42
C ILE A 96 2.31 -11.91 10.79
N LEU A 97 2.70 -11.14 9.77
CA LEU A 97 1.80 -10.21 9.09
C LEU A 97 0.67 -10.93 8.35
N LEU A 98 0.97 -12.04 7.67
CA LEU A 98 -0.07 -12.87 7.05
C LEU A 98 -1.07 -13.38 8.10
N ARG A 99 -0.58 -13.94 9.20
CA ARG A 99 -1.43 -14.42 10.29
C ARG A 99 -2.35 -13.32 10.83
N ASN A 100 -1.80 -12.11 11.03
CA ASN A 100 -2.59 -10.98 11.51
C ASN A 100 -3.68 -10.57 10.52
N LEU A 101 -3.39 -10.57 9.21
CA LEU A 101 -4.40 -10.32 8.17
C LEU A 101 -5.53 -11.36 8.24
N LEU A 102 -5.20 -12.64 8.33
CA LEU A 102 -6.18 -13.72 8.39
C LEU A 102 -7.02 -13.69 9.69
N LEU A 103 -6.39 -13.38 10.84
CA LEU A 103 -7.09 -13.23 12.12
C LEU A 103 -8.04 -12.02 12.12
N ASN A 104 -7.76 -10.99 11.32
CA ASN A 104 -8.65 -9.85 11.12
C ASN A 104 -9.77 -10.13 10.10
N GLY A 105 -9.92 -11.37 9.63
CA GLY A 105 -10.98 -11.78 8.71
C GLY A 105 -10.69 -11.54 7.24
N GLU A 106 -9.46 -11.14 6.87
CA GLU A 106 -9.10 -10.93 5.48
C GLU A 106 -9.04 -12.26 4.72
N GLN A 107 -9.66 -12.31 3.55
CA GLN A 107 -9.66 -13.50 2.70
C GLN A 107 -8.31 -13.66 1.99
N ARG A 108 -7.82 -14.88 1.84
CA ARG A 108 -6.54 -15.18 1.15
C ARG A 108 -6.53 -14.68 -0.28
N THR A 109 -7.62 -14.82 -1.01
CA THR A 109 -7.79 -14.34 -2.38
C THR A 109 -7.69 -12.82 -2.48
N VAL A 110 -8.21 -12.09 -1.49
CA VAL A 110 -8.09 -10.62 -1.41
C VAL A 110 -6.63 -10.21 -1.17
N ILE A 111 -5.93 -10.89 -0.25
CA ILE A 111 -4.51 -10.65 0.01
C ILE A 111 -3.67 -10.92 -1.25
N LEU A 112 -3.92 -12.06 -1.93
CA LEU A 112 -3.26 -12.40 -3.19
C LEU A 112 -3.50 -11.36 -4.28
N TYR A 113 -4.74 -10.92 -4.46
CA TYR A 113 -5.08 -9.87 -5.42
C TYR A 113 -4.33 -8.56 -5.12
N MET A 114 -4.27 -8.16 -3.86
CA MET A 114 -3.56 -6.94 -3.46
C MET A 114 -2.04 -7.05 -3.67
N LEU A 115 -1.43 -8.20 -3.37
CA LEU A 115 -0.02 -8.46 -3.67
C LEU A 115 0.26 -8.37 -5.18
N LEU A 116 -0.57 -9.03 -6.00
CA LEU A 116 -0.46 -8.96 -7.46
C LEU A 116 -0.56 -7.52 -7.96
N ARG A 117 -1.54 -6.76 -7.45
CA ARG A 117 -1.74 -5.35 -7.82
C ARG A 117 -0.50 -4.52 -7.47
N GLN A 118 0.09 -4.71 -6.29
CA GLN A 118 1.29 -3.98 -5.87
C GLN A 118 2.50 -4.32 -6.73
N TYR A 119 2.74 -5.59 -7.05
CA TYR A 119 3.81 -5.99 -7.97
C TYR A 119 3.60 -5.43 -9.39
N ARG A 120 2.36 -5.37 -9.88
CA ARG A 120 2.05 -4.72 -11.17
C ARG A 120 2.36 -3.22 -11.16
N LEU A 121 2.03 -2.52 -10.08
CA LEU A 121 2.39 -1.10 -9.91
C LEU A 121 3.92 -0.91 -9.89
N MET A 122 4.66 -1.77 -9.19
CA MET A 122 6.12 -1.75 -9.23
C MET A 122 6.65 -2.00 -10.66
N GLN A 123 6.05 -2.90 -11.42
CA GLN A 123 6.40 -3.16 -12.81
C GLN A 123 6.16 -1.94 -13.69
N GLN A 124 5.01 -1.27 -13.56
CA GLN A 124 4.71 -0.03 -14.27
C GLN A 124 5.71 1.08 -13.93
N ILE A 125 6.04 1.26 -12.65
CA ILE A 125 7.06 2.23 -12.22
C ILE A 125 8.40 1.95 -12.89
N LYS A 126 8.85 0.68 -12.93
CA LYS A 126 10.12 0.31 -13.59
C LYS A 126 10.11 0.59 -15.09
N ILE A 127 8.99 0.33 -15.77
CA ILE A 127 8.85 0.67 -17.20
C ILE A 127 8.95 2.19 -17.39
N MET A 128 8.23 2.96 -16.60
CA MET A 128 8.27 4.43 -16.67
C MET A 128 9.68 4.99 -16.36
N GLN A 129 10.40 4.38 -15.40
CA GLN A 129 11.79 4.74 -15.11
C GLN A 129 12.73 4.42 -16.28
N TYR A 130 12.53 3.27 -16.94
CA TYR A 130 13.26 2.92 -18.16
C TYR A 130 12.98 3.91 -19.30
N GLU A 131 11.74 4.39 -19.43
CA GLU A 131 11.32 5.47 -20.33
C GLU A 131 11.82 6.86 -19.90
N LYS A 132 12.65 6.95 -18.84
CA LYS A 132 13.21 8.18 -18.28
C LYS A 132 12.17 9.19 -17.81
N LYS A 133 10.97 8.75 -17.43
CA LYS A 133 9.97 9.61 -16.80
C LYS A 133 10.45 10.06 -15.42
N SER A 134 10.25 11.33 -15.11
CA SER A 134 10.54 11.87 -13.79
C SER A 134 9.59 11.30 -12.73
N SER A 135 10.01 11.31 -11.44
CA SER A 135 9.13 10.88 -10.33
C SER A 135 7.81 11.65 -10.31
N ARG A 136 7.82 12.94 -10.66
CA ARG A 136 6.60 13.75 -10.78
C ARG A 136 5.64 13.18 -11.84
N GLN A 137 6.14 12.90 -13.04
CA GLN A 137 5.33 12.32 -14.13
C GLN A 137 4.77 10.95 -13.76
N ILE A 138 5.56 10.12 -13.04
CA ILE A 138 5.12 8.82 -12.53
C ILE A 138 3.96 9.01 -11.54
N GLY A 139 4.12 9.93 -10.58
CA GLY A 139 3.08 10.23 -9.58
C GLY A 139 1.79 10.72 -10.22
N GLU A 140 1.87 11.66 -11.15
CA GLU A 140 0.72 12.19 -11.90
C GLU A 140 0.00 11.09 -12.71
N THR A 141 0.78 10.20 -13.37
CA THR A 141 0.20 9.09 -14.17
C THR A 141 -0.51 8.06 -13.30
N LEU A 142 0.03 7.76 -12.11
CA LEU A 142 -0.53 6.74 -11.20
C LEU A 142 -1.55 7.32 -10.20
N GLY A 143 -1.74 8.65 -10.17
CA GLY A 143 -2.63 9.32 -9.23
C GLY A 143 -2.15 9.19 -7.78
N PHE A 144 -0.82 9.21 -7.56
CA PHE A 144 -0.20 9.09 -6.25
C PHE A 144 0.20 10.45 -5.70
N GLY A 145 -0.06 10.67 -4.40
CA GLY A 145 0.55 11.73 -3.64
C GLY A 145 2.05 11.46 -3.40
N SER A 146 2.73 12.44 -2.83
CA SER A 146 4.19 12.41 -2.69
C SER A 146 4.69 11.29 -1.77
N TYR A 147 4.00 11.05 -0.66
CA TYR A 147 4.36 9.99 0.29
C TYR A 147 4.15 8.61 -0.33
N THR A 148 2.96 8.36 -0.88
CA THR A 148 2.59 7.10 -1.54
C THR A 148 3.57 6.76 -2.67
N LEU A 149 3.88 7.73 -3.52
CA LEU A 149 4.87 7.56 -4.59
C LEU A 149 6.24 7.17 -4.05
N GLN A 150 6.73 7.84 -3.01
CA GLN A 150 8.03 7.52 -2.40
C GLN A 150 8.08 6.08 -1.88
N GLN A 151 6.99 5.58 -1.25
CA GLN A 151 6.93 4.21 -0.78
C GLN A 151 7.04 3.20 -1.93
N TYR A 152 6.26 3.40 -3.00
CA TYR A 152 6.34 2.54 -4.19
C TYR A 152 7.69 2.62 -4.92
N LEU A 153 8.29 3.80 -5.04
CA LEU A 153 9.63 3.96 -5.61
C LEU A 153 10.69 3.21 -4.80
N LYS A 154 10.60 3.28 -3.46
CA LYS A 154 11.49 2.52 -2.56
C LYS A 154 11.37 1.01 -2.77
N GLN A 155 10.15 0.48 -2.81
CA GLN A 155 9.92 -0.95 -3.09
C GLN A 155 10.43 -1.34 -4.49
N ALA A 156 10.10 -0.55 -5.52
CA ALA A 156 10.55 -0.80 -6.88
C ALA A 156 12.08 -0.78 -7.01
N SER A 157 12.78 0.13 -6.33
CA SER A 157 14.27 0.19 -6.36
C SER A 157 14.93 -1.02 -5.69
N ALA A 158 14.28 -1.62 -4.70
CA ALA A 158 14.80 -2.76 -3.96
C ALA A 158 14.71 -4.10 -4.71
N CYS A 159 14.03 -4.14 -5.87
CA CYS A 159 13.88 -5.34 -6.70
C CYS A 159 14.41 -5.09 -8.11
N SER A 160 14.98 -6.10 -8.77
CA SER A 160 15.28 -6.03 -10.20
C SER A 160 14.01 -6.15 -11.04
N GLY A 161 14.04 -5.69 -12.30
CA GLY A 161 12.91 -5.85 -13.23
C GLY A 161 12.53 -7.32 -13.46
N SER A 162 13.53 -8.20 -13.50
CA SER A 162 13.35 -9.65 -13.63
C SER A 162 12.62 -10.22 -12.41
N GLN A 163 13.01 -9.83 -11.19
CA GLN A 163 12.34 -10.28 -9.96
C GLN A 163 10.87 -9.84 -9.92
N VAL A 164 10.59 -8.59 -10.26
CA VAL A 164 9.21 -8.09 -10.30
C VAL A 164 8.38 -8.86 -11.33
N LYS A 165 8.93 -9.12 -12.53
CA LYS A 165 8.27 -9.91 -13.57
C LYS A 165 7.97 -11.35 -13.10
N LYS A 166 8.95 -12.02 -12.47
CA LYS A 166 8.77 -13.36 -11.91
C LYS A 166 7.73 -13.37 -10.79
N ALA A 167 7.73 -12.36 -9.90
CA ALA A 167 6.75 -12.24 -8.83
C ALA A 167 5.32 -12.07 -9.36
N VAL A 168 5.13 -11.23 -10.39
CA VAL A 168 3.83 -11.11 -11.08
C VAL A 168 3.38 -12.44 -11.65
N ALA A 169 4.28 -13.19 -12.32
CA ALA A 169 3.96 -14.50 -12.89
C ALA A 169 3.54 -15.51 -11.81
N LEU A 170 4.26 -15.58 -10.68
CA LEU A 170 3.92 -16.45 -9.56
C LEU A 170 2.56 -16.12 -8.93
N CYS A 171 2.25 -14.83 -8.77
CA CYS A 171 0.94 -14.41 -8.27
C CYS A 171 -0.18 -14.81 -9.23
N LEU A 172 0.02 -14.63 -10.56
CA LEU A 172 -0.97 -15.02 -11.56
C LEU A 172 -1.17 -16.55 -11.63
N GLU A 173 -0.09 -17.33 -11.57
CA GLU A 173 -0.14 -18.79 -11.51
C GLU A 173 -0.94 -19.26 -10.30
N THR A 174 -0.68 -18.66 -9.13
CA THR A 174 -1.39 -19.00 -7.89
C THR A 174 -2.88 -18.63 -7.98
N ASP A 175 -3.21 -17.43 -8.49
CA ASP A 175 -4.59 -16.98 -8.68
C ASP A 175 -5.36 -17.90 -9.65
N PHE A 176 -4.72 -18.27 -10.76
CA PHE A 176 -5.30 -19.20 -11.72
C PHE A 176 -5.49 -20.59 -11.12
N GLY A 177 -4.48 -21.14 -10.41
CA GLY A 177 -4.56 -22.46 -9.77
C GLY A 177 -5.68 -22.54 -8.72
N ILE A 178 -5.90 -21.47 -7.95
CA ILE A 178 -7.03 -21.39 -7.00
C ILE A 178 -8.36 -21.37 -7.77
N LYS A 179 -8.50 -20.53 -8.78
CA LYS A 179 -9.74 -20.37 -9.55
C LYS A 179 -10.11 -21.58 -10.39
N SER A 180 -9.12 -22.33 -10.89
CA SER A 180 -9.33 -23.58 -11.62
C SER A 180 -9.58 -24.80 -10.72
N GLY A 181 -9.39 -24.65 -9.40
CA GLY A 181 -9.50 -25.76 -8.45
C GLY A 181 -8.25 -26.66 -8.39
N GLU A 182 -7.17 -26.31 -9.09
CA GLU A 182 -5.89 -27.04 -9.05
C GLU A 182 -5.21 -26.89 -7.69
N PHE A 183 -5.29 -25.69 -7.10
CA PHE A 183 -4.77 -25.41 -5.77
C PHE A 183 -5.89 -25.20 -4.76
N ARG A 184 -5.72 -25.77 -3.58
CA ARG A 184 -6.57 -25.40 -2.44
C ARG A 184 -6.18 -24.01 -1.97
N GLU A 185 -7.16 -23.15 -1.73
CA GLU A 185 -6.92 -21.77 -1.25
C GLU A 185 -6.08 -21.76 0.03
N GLU A 186 -6.37 -22.73 0.93
CA GLU A 186 -5.58 -22.98 2.12
C GLU A 186 -4.22 -23.56 1.72
N GLY A 187 -3.15 -22.86 2.06
CA GLY A 187 -1.77 -23.22 1.75
C GLY A 187 -1.22 -22.65 0.44
N ALA A 188 -2.07 -22.31 -0.55
CA ALA A 188 -1.59 -21.73 -1.82
C ALA A 188 -0.94 -20.36 -1.64
N LEU A 189 -1.53 -19.50 -0.80
CA LEU A 189 -0.95 -18.19 -0.49
C LEU A 189 0.35 -18.33 0.29
N GLU A 190 0.40 -19.22 1.28
CA GLU A 190 1.59 -19.50 2.08
C GLU A 190 2.73 -20.03 1.19
N ALA A 191 2.42 -20.95 0.26
CA ALA A 191 3.39 -21.45 -0.72
C ALA A 191 3.89 -20.36 -1.66
N LEU A 192 3.01 -19.46 -2.12
CA LEU A 192 3.39 -18.29 -2.90
C LEU A 192 4.37 -17.40 -2.13
N LEU A 193 4.08 -17.07 -0.86
CA LEU A 193 4.97 -16.22 -0.06
C LEU A 193 6.35 -16.84 0.11
N LEU A 194 6.44 -18.16 0.27
CA LEU A 194 7.72 -18.89 0.29
C LEU A 194 8.46 -18.78 -1.04
N LYS A 195 7.78 -18.98 -2.18
CA LYS A 195 8.37 -18.81 -3.52
C LYS A 195 8.89 -17.38 -3.71
N LEU A 196 8.14 -16.36 -3.28
CA LEU A 196 8.54 -14.95 -3.36
C LEU A 196 9.76 -14.64 -2.49
N LEU A 197 9.86 -15.21 -1.28
CA LEU A 197 11.04 -15.11 -0.42
C LEU A 197 12.28 -15.76 -1.05
N LEU A 198 12.11 -16.89 -1.75
CA LEU A 198 13.21 -17.56 -2.46
C LEU A 198 13.72 -16.75 -3.64
N LEU A 199 12.84 -16.08 -4.41
CA LEU A 199 13.25 -15.18 -5.50
C LEU A 199 14.22 -14.08 -5.04
N ARG A 200 14.14 -13.68 -3.77
CA ARG A 200 15.04 -12.69 -3.19
C ARG A 200 16.47 -13.24 -3.01
N LYS A 201 16.61 -14.54 -2.71
CA LYS A 201 17.91 -15.18 -2.43
C LYS A 201 18.73 -15.48 -3.69
N GLU A 202 18.11 -15.56 -4.86
CA GLU A 202 18.79 -15.90 -6.13
C GLU A 202 19.76 -14.82 -6.65
N GLN A 203 19.94 -13.69 -5.96
CA GLN A 203 20.82 -12.59 -6.38
C GLN A 203 21.94 -12.25 -5.37
N LYS A 204 22.24 -13.15 -4.43
CA LYS A 204 23.49 -13.11 -3.67
C LYS A 204 24.46 -14.16 -4.20
#